data_325afd5e2ff3d56463c5723ba675781d
#
_entry.id   325afd5e2ff3d56463c5723ba675781d
#
_cell.length_a   1.000
_cell.length_b   1.000
_cell.length_c   1.000
_cell.angle_alpha   90.00
_cell.angle_beta   90.00
_cell.angle_gamma   90.00
#
_symmetry.space_group_name_H-M   'P 1'
#
loop_
_entity.id
_entity.type
_entity.pdbx_description
1 polymer ?
#
loop_
_entity_poly.entity_id
_entity_poly.type
_entity_poly.pdbx_seq_one_letter_code
_entity_poly.pdbx_strand_id
1 'polypeptide(L)'
;MLCIRNTYFYIKKSHNFHPFFCQFVIDNFTKCGIIETIYYFGVIMEQLRVTDNTIETLKTCAFTGHRELGKDFSARKLKIEIKALIEKGVDTFYNGMAVGFDLIAAETVLAFKRRYKHIKLIACIPCPDQDKYFSDRDKKRYVKVCQAADERVVLFEHYTNYCMQARDRYMAERADVLITYCKKDTGGTAYTVRYFKKIHPENEIIFI
;
A
#
# COMPACT_ATOMS: atom_id res chain seq x y z
N MET A 1 -27.02 -22.15 -32.35
CA MET A 1 -27.76 -21.08 -31.65
C MET A 1 -27.65 -21.12 -30.09
N LEU A 2 -27.47 -22.30 -29.49
CA LEU A 2 -27.32 -22.46 -28.03
C LEU A 2 -25.95 -21.97 -27.48
N CYS A 3 -24.87 -22.08 -28.24
CA CYS A 3 -23.51 -21.73 -27.80
C CYS A 3 -23.31 -20.19 -27.60
N ILE A 4 -23.98 -19.38 -28.42
CA ILE A 4 -23.88 -17.92 -28.41
C ILE A 4 -24.54 -17.30 -27.13
N ARG A 5 -25.62 -17.91 -26.66
CA ARG A 5 -26.33 -17.46 -25.45
C ARG A 5 -25.51 -17.68 -24.16
N ASN A 6 -24.74 -18.74 -24.07
CA ASN A 6 -23.90 -19.03 -22.91
C ASN A 6 -22.67 -18.11 -22.84
N THR A 7 -22.05 -17.76 -23.96
CA THR A 7 -20.90 -16.86 -24.03
C THR A 7 -21.30 -15.43 -23.66
N TYR A 8 -22.50 -14.99 -24.11
CA TYR A 8 -23.05 -13.67 -23.74
C TYR A 8 -23.33 -13.56 -22.23
N PHE A 9 -23.77 -14.64 -21.59
CA PHE A 9 -24.04 -14.69 -20.16
C PHE A 9 -22.75 -14.62 -19.32
N TYR A 10 -21.65 -15.20 -19.82
CA TYR A 10 -20.35 -15.18 -19.15
C TYR A 10 -19.68 -13.81 -19.21
N ILE A 11 -19.75 -13.10 -20.34
CA ILE A 11 -19.21 -11.75 -20.53
C ILE A 11 -19.93 -10.73 -19.64
N LYS A 12 -21.26 -10.87 -19.46
CA LYS A 12 -22.06 -9.97 -18.64
C LYS A 12 -21.85 -10.14 -17.13
N LYS A 13 -21.25 -11.26 -16.69
CA LYS A 13 -21.01 -11.60 -15.29
C LYS A 13 -19.63 -11.16 -14.77
N SER A 14 -18.69 -10.82 -15.66
CA SER A 14 -17.38 -10.29 -15.28
C SER A 14 -17.47 -8.75 -15.13
N HIS A 15 -17.53 -8.27 -13.89
CA HIS A 15 -17.71 -6.86 -13.54
C HIS A 15 -16.57 -5.90 -13.92
N ASN A 16 -15.56 -6.34 -14.70
CA ASN A 16 -14.33 -5.58 -14.96
C ASN A 16 -14.14 -5.09 -16.40
N PHE A 17 -15.11 -5.21 -17.30
CA PHE A 17 -14.96 -4.74 -18.69
C PHE A 17 -15.64 -3.40 -18.93
N HIS A 18 -14.89 -2.47 -19.56
CA HIS A 18 -15.42 -1.17 -19.97
C HIS A 18 -16.54 -1.34 -21.03
N PRO A 19 -17.66 -0.61 -20.98
CA PRO A 19 -18.79 -0.74 -21.91
C PRO A 19 -18.42 -0.67 -23.40
N PHE A 20 -17.40 0.13 -23.75
CA PHE A 20 -16.88 0.24 -25.11
C PHE A 20 -16.27 -1.07 -25.66
N PHE A 21 -15.66 -1.89 -24.78
CA PHE A 21 -15.06 -3.15 -25.19
C PHE A 21 -16.13 -4.21 -25.50
N CYS A 22 -17.21 -4.25 -24.73
CA CYS A 22 -18.33 -5.16 -25.00
C CYS A 22 -18.99 -4.84 -26.34
N GLN A 23 -19.16 -3.57 -26.69
CA GLN A 23 -19.76 -3.15 -27.95
C GLN A 23 -18.85 -3.49 -29.15
N PHE A 24 -17.54 -3.29 -29.03
CA PHE A 24 -16.56 -3.64 -30.06
C PHE A 24 -16.54 -5.13 -30.37
N VAL A 25 -16.63 -5.98 -29.35
CA VAL A 25 -16.71 -7.44 -29.53
C VAL A 25 -18.01 -7.85 -30.22
N ILE A 26 -19.14 -7.26 -29.85
CA ILE A 26 -20.46 -7.56 -30.44
C ILE A 26 -20.49 -7.16 -31.93
N ASP A 27 -19.99 -5.98 -32.27
CA ASP A 27 -19.99 -5.44 -33.63
C ASP A 27 -19.11 -6.24 -34.61
N ASN A 28 -18.04 -6.85 -34.11
CA ASN A 28 -17.17 -7.71 -34.90
C ASN A 28 -17.69 -9.16 -34.99
N PHE A 29 -18.45 -9.64 -33.99
CA PHE A 29 -19.07 -10.96 -34.01
C PHE A 29 -20.11 -11.16 -35.15
N THR A 30 -20.72 -10.07 -35.61
CA THR A 30 -21.72 -10.08 -36.68
C THR A 30 -21.12 -10.01 -38.08
N LYS A 31 -19.82 -9.71 -38.21
CA LYS A 31 -19.17 -9.49 -39.50
C LYS A 31 -18.17 -10.58 -39.94
N CYS A 32 -17.64 -11.39 -39.02
CA CYS A 32 -16.63 -12.41 -39.29
C CYS A 32 -17.17 -13.85 -39.09
N GLY A 33 -16.65 -14.78 -39.87
CA GLY A 33 -16.97 -16.21 -39.72
C GLY A 33 -16.48 -16.79 -38.39
N ILE A 34 -17.09 -17.86 -37.93
CA ILE A 34 -16.87 -18.47 -36.60
C ILE A 34 -15.39 -18.78 -36.32
N ILE A 35 -14.63 -19.20 -37.34
CA ILE A 35 -13.22 -19.57 -37.19
C ILE A 35 -12.33 -18.35 -36.94
N GLU A 36 -12.51 -17.25 -37.64
CA GLU A 36 -11.78 -16.01 -37.43
C GLU A 36 -12.09 -15.39 -36.05
N THR A 37 -13.33 -15.51 -35.60
CA THR A 37 -13.75 -15.04 -34.29
C THR A 37 -13.06 -15.81 -33.14
N ILE A 38 -12.91 -17.13 -33.29
CA ILE A 38 -12.21 -17.97 -32.29
C ILE A 38 -10.71 -17.61 -32.26
N TYR A 39 -10.10 -17.39 -33.44
CA TYR A 39 -8.69 -16.98 -33.54
C TYR A 39 -8.47 -15.59 -32.89
N TYR A 40 -9.30 -14.59 -33.23
CA TYR A 40 -9.23 -13.26 -32.61
C TYR A 40 -9.48 -13.31 -31.10
N PHE A 41 -10.42 -14.11 -30.64
CA PHE A 41 -10.67 -14.28 -29.20
C PHE A 41 -9.46 -14.95 -28.51
N GLY A 42 -8.82 -15.92 -29.14
CA GLY A 42 -7.59 -16.54 -28.65
C GLY A 42 -6.44 -15.54 -28.51
N VAL A 43 -6.20 -14.73 -29.55
CA VAL A 43 -5.16 -13.69 -29.54
C VAL A 43 -5.46 -12.59 -28.49
N ILE A 44 -6.71 -12.17 -28.35
CA ILE A 44 -7.13 -11.20 -27.33
C ILE A 44 -6.95 -11.77 -25.93
N MET A 45 -7.31 -13.03 -25.71
CA MET A 45 -7.14 -13.70 -24.42
C MET A 45 -5.66 -13.92 -24.07
N GLU A 46 -4.81 -14.18 -25.07
CA GLU A 46 -3.36 -14.26 -24.89
C GLU A 46 -2.75 -12.90 -24.55
N GLN A 47 -3.16 -11.82 -25.23
CA GLN A 47 -2.74 -10.45 -24.91
C GLN A 47 -3.25 -10.01 -23.53
N LEU A 48 -4.47 -10.39 -23.14
CA LEU A 48 -4.99 -10.12 -21.79
C LEU A 48 -4.25 -10.92 -20.72
N ARG A 49 -3.82 -12.15 -21.00
CA ARG A 49 -2.95 -12.93 -20.09
C ARG A 49 -1.59 -12.28 -19.91
N VAL A 50 -1.01 -11.71 -20.97
CA VAL A 50 0.27 -10.98 -20.91
C VAL A 50 0.10 -9.68 -20.11
N THR A 51 -1.04 -8.99 -20.19
CA THR A 51 -1.32 -7.79 -19.38
C THR A 51 -1.68 -8.11 -17.92
N ASP A 52 -2.29 -9.27 -17.66
CA ASP A 52 -2.61 -9.72 -16.29
C ASP A 52 -1.35 -10.13 -15.50
N ASN A 53 -0.25 -10.50 -16.19
CA ASN A 53 1.03 -10.85 -15.56
C ASN A 53 1.90 -9.64 -15.19
N THR A 54 1.45 -8.40 -15.42
CA THR A 54 2.22 -7.17 -15.13
C THR A 54 1.48 -6.16 -14.24
N ILE A 55 0.32 -6.48 -13.70
CA ILE A 55 -0.24 -5.71 -12.61
C ILE A 55 0.45 -6.21 -11.32
N GLU A 56 1.60 -5.65 -11.00
CA GLU A 56 2.15 -5.74 -9.65
C GLU A 56 1.09 -5.16 -8.70
N THR A 57 0.35 -6.03 -8.04
CA THR A 57 -0.63 -5.62 -7.06
C THR A 57 0.13 -5.06 -5.87
N LEU A 58 0.06 -3.74 -5.66
CA LEU A 58 0.58 -3.09 -4.46
C LEU A 58 0.01 -3.81 -3.24
N LYS A 59 0.90 -4.37 -2.40
CA LYS A 59 0.48 -5.12 -1.20
C LYS A 59 0.92 -4.47 0.09
N THR A 60 1.99 -3.67 0.03
CA THR A 60 2.67 -3.18 1.21
C THR A 60 2.88 -1.68 1.18
N CYS A 61 2.74 -1.05 2.34
CA CYS A 61 2.98 0.39 2.51
C CYS A 61 3.85 0.63 3.75
N ALA A 62 4.83 1.53 3.66
CA ALA A 62 5.57 2.02 4.81
C ALA A 62 5.25 3.49 5.11
N PHE A 63 5.48 3.87 6.38
CA PHE A 63 5.30 5.23 6.84
C PHE A 63 6.64 5.82 7.29
N THR A 64 6.84 7.10 6.97
CA THR A 64 7.93 7.89 7.55
C THR A 64 7.51 9.34 7.67
N GLY A 65 7.82 9.99 8.79
CA GLY A 65 7.46 11.40 8.95
C GLY A 65 8.11 12.08 10.15
N HIS A 66 7.90 13.39 10.23
CA HIS A 66 8.45 14.18 11.31
C HIS A 66 7.78 13.89 12.65
N ARG A 67 8.56 13.98 13.72
CA ARG A 67 8.07 13.88 15.10
C ARG A 67 7.20 15.06 15.48
N GLU A 68 7.55 16.24 14.99
CA GLU A 68 6.80 17.49 15.16
C GLU A 68 6.01 17.76 13.89
N LEU A 69 4.70 17.95 14.03
CA LEU A 69 3.80 18.19 12.93
C LEU A 69 3.48 19.68 12.83
N GLY A 70 3.68 20.26 11.66
CA GLY A 70 3.35 21.65 11.37
C GLY A 70 1.84 21.85 11.20
N LYS A 71 1.43 23.13 11.09
CA LYS A 71 0.03 23.52 10.85
C LYS A 71 -0.52 23.03 9.51
N ASP A 72 0.36 22.71 8.57
CA ASP A 72 0.06 22.19 7.24
C ASP A 72 -0.15 20.67 7.22
N PHE A 73 0.11 19.96 8.32
CA PHE A 73 -0.18 18.54 8.42
C PHE A 73 -1.68 18.27 8.41
N SER A 74 -2.10 17.39 7.52
CA SER A 74 -3.52 17.01 7.38
C SER A 74 -3.75 15.53 7.73
N ALA A 75 -4.23 15.28 8.94
CA ALA A 75 -4.70 13.94 9.34
C ALA A 75 -5.84 13.43 8.45
N ARG A 76 -6.66 14.34 7.90
CA ARG A 76 -7.72 13.98 6.95
C ARG A 76 -7.12 13.46 5.65
N LYS A 77 -6.10 14.13 5.09
CA LYS A 77 -5.40 13.67 3.88
C LYS A 77 -4.77 12.31 4.11
N LEU A 78 -4.03 12.14 5.21
CA LEU A 78 -3.44 10.85 5.58
C LEU A 78 -4.49 9.72 5.61
N LYS A 79 -5.64 9.98 6.22
CA LYS A 79 -6.74 9.00 6.28
C LYS A 79 -7.30 8.67 4.90
N ILE A 80 -7.43 9.64 4.00
CA ILE A 80 -7.89 9.43 2.62
C ILE A 80 -6.90 8.55 1.86
N GLU A 81 -5.60 8.85 1.93
CA GLU A 81 -4.57 8.10 1.21
C GLU A 81 -4.45 6.65 1.72
N ILE A 82 -4.46 6.43 3.05
CA ILE A 82 -4.46 5.06 3.61
C ILE A 82 -5.68 4.29 3.11
N LYS A 83 -6.88 4.92 3.12
CA LYS A 83 -8.11 4.27 2.62
C LYS A 83 -8.00 3.90 1.14
N ALA A 84 -7.50 4.82 0.31
CA ALA A 84 -7.31 4.59 -1.12
C ALA A 84 -6.34 3.43 -1.40
N LEU A 85 -5.23 3.32 -0.63
CA LEU A 85 -4.30 2.19 -0.75
C LEU A 85 -4.95 0.86 -0.34
N ILE A 86 -5.74 0.82 0.74
CA ILE A 86 -6.48 -0.39 1.12
C ILE A 86 -7.44 -0.82 -0.01
N GLU A 87 -8.12 0.13 -0.63
CA GLU A 87 -9.04 -0.14 -1.74
C GLU A 87 -8.32 -0.55 -3.04
N LYS A 88 -7.04 -0.20 -3.19
CA LYS A 88 -6.14 -0.68 -4.26
C LYS A 88 -5.51 -2.05 -3.96
N GLY A 89 -5.75 -2.64 -2.77
CA GLY A 89 -5.27 -3.97 -2.41
C GLY A 89 -4.08 -4.02 -1.45
N VAL A 90 -3.62 -2.87 -0.93
CA VAL A 90 -2.60 -2.84 0.13
C VAL A 90 -3.19 -3.45 1.40
N ASP A 91 -2.56 -4.48 1.91
CA ASP A 91 -3.00 -5.21 3.10
C ASP A 91 -2.02 -5.14 4.27
N THR A 92 -0.75 -4.77 4.03
CA THR A 92 0.30 -4.76 5.06
C THR A 92 0.94 -3.38 5.19
N PHE A 93 0.94 -2.85 6.41
CA PHE A 93 1.43 -1.52 6.74
C PHE A 93 2.59 -1.58 7.73
N TYR A 94 3.79 -1.19 7.30
CA TYR A 94 4.99 -1.08 8.13
C TYR A 94 5.09 0.29 8.79
N ASN A 95 5.23 0.32 10.11
CA ASN A 95 5.27 1.57 10.88
C ASN A 95 6.43 1.60 11.85
N GLY A 96 7.20 2.69 11.83
CA GLY A 96 8.40 2.87 12.65
C GLY A 96 8.13 3.25 14.10
N MET A 97 6.88 3.45 14.48
CA MET A 97 6.45 3.66 15.85
C MET A 97 7.08 4.89 16.54
N ALA A 98 7.59 5.84 15.75
CA ALA A 98 8.10 7.11 16.29
C ALA A 98 6.93 8.04 16.69
N VAL A 99 7.18 8.98 17.61
CA VAL A 99 6.20 10.02 17.96
C VAL A 99 5.84 10.87 16.74
N GLY A 100 4.69 11.53 16.78
CA GLY A 100 4.21 12.41 15.71
C GLY A 100 3.55 11.63 14.59
N PHE A 101 4.07 11.74 13.38
CA PHE A 101 3.46 11.17 12.17
C PHE A 101 3.22 9.66 12.27
N ASP A 102 4.22 8.90 12.69
CA ASP A 102 4.15 7.43 12.71
C ASP A 102 3.03 6.94 13.63
N LEU A 103 2.93 7.48 14.86
CA LEU A 103 1.84 7.09 15.78
C LEU A 103 0.46 7.43 15.22
N ILE A 104 0.30 8.58 14.55
CA ILE A 104 -0.99 8.96 13.94
C ILE A 104 -1.32 8.02 12.78
N ALA A 105 -0.33 7.67 11.94
CA ALA A 105 -0.50 6.74 10.85
C ALA A 105 -0.90 5.35 11.37
N ALA A 106 -0.21 4.83 12.39
CA ALA A 106 -0.51 3.55 13.00
C ALA A 106 -1.93 3.52 13.61
N GLU A 107 -2.32 4.54 14.37
CA GLU A 107 -3.67 4.67 14.92
C GLU A 107 -4.74 4.72 13.81
N THR A 108 -4.42 5.36 12.68
CA THR A 108 -5.32 5.43 11.53
C THR A 108 -5.50 4.06 10.88
N VAL A 109 -4.43 3.30 10.70
CA VAL A 109 -4.50 1.90 10.19
C VAL A 109 -5.33 1.04 11.14
N LEU A 110 -5.08 1.11 12.44
CA LEU A 110 -5.87 0.36 13.44
C LEU A 110 -7.36 0.74 13.43
N ALA A 111 -7.68 2.02 13.18
CA ALA A 111 -9.07 2.45 13.03
C ALA A 111 -9.73 1.82 11.80
N PHE A 112 -9.02 1.72 10.67
CA PHE A 112 -9.51 1.03 9.48
C PHE A 112 -9.62 -0.48 9.66
N LYS A 113 -8.74 -1.11 10.43
CA LYS A 113 -8.77 -2.54 10.71
C LYS A 113 -10.09 -3.01 11.35
N ARG A 114 -10.83 -2.12 12.00
CA ARG A 114 -12.19 -2.43 12.49
C ARG A 114 -13.14 -2.83 11.35
N ARG A 115 -12.99 -2.22 10.17
CA ARG A 115 -13.80 -2.45 8.97
C ARG A 115 -13.13 -3.39 7.98
N TYR A 116 -11.82 -3.26 7.77
CA TYR A 116 -11.01 -4.03 6.83
C TYR A 116 -10.20 -5.07 7.61
N LYS A 117 -10.79 -6.23 7.91
CA LYS A 117 -10.21 -7.24 8.80
C LYS A 117 -8.94 -7.90 8.26
N HIS A 118 -8.72 -7.82 6.95
CA HIS A 118 -7.58 -8.42 6.26
C HIS A 118 -6.30 -7.60 6.38
N ILE A 119 -6.38 -6.29 6.71
CA ILE A 119 -5.19 -5.46 6.80
C ILE A 119 -4.38 -5.73 8.07
N LYS A 120 -3.06 -5.59 7.95
CA LYS A 120 -2.10 -5.85 9.03
C LYS A 120 -1.27 -4.60 9.31
N LEU A 121 -1.02 -4.34 10.58
CA LEU A 121 -0.07 -3.34 11.05
C LEU A 121 1.16 -4.04 11.62
N ILE A 122 2.33 -3.79 11.04
CA ILE A 122 3.62 -4.30 11.50
C ILE A 122 4.36 -3.16 12.22
N ALA A 123 4.52 -3.29 13.54
CA ALA A 123 5.27 -2.34 14.35
C ALA A 123 6.77 -2.64 14.27
N CYS A 124 7.52 -1.82 13.54
CA CYS A 124 8.97 -1.94 13.37
C CYS A 124 9.70 -1.13 14.45
N ILE A 125 10.24 -1.81 15.43
CA ILE A 125 10.86 -1.23 16.62
C ILE A 125 12.39 -1.33 16.48
N PRO A 126 13.14 -0.22 16.47
CA PRO A 126 14.59 -0.27 16.30
C PRO A 126 15.29 -0.97 17.46
N CYS A 127 14.86 -0.69 18.70
CA CYS A 127 15.36 -1.30 19.94
C CYS A 127 14.29 -1.17 21.05
N PRO A 128 14.37 -1.97 22.14
CA PRO A 128 13.39 -1.94 23.22
C PRO A 128 13.17 -0.57 23.85
N ASP A 129 14.24 0.26 23.94
CA ASP A 129 14.22 1.56 24.60
C ASP A 129 13.75 2.70 23.68
N GLN A 130 13.09 2.43 22.56
CA GLN A 130 12.64 3.47 21.61
C GLN A 130 11.81 4.55 22.29
N ASP A 131 10.95 4.18 23.23
CA ASP A 131 10.01 5.07 23.92
C ASP A 131 10.58 5.76 25.16
N LYS A 132 11.86 5.53 25.48
CA LYS A 132 12.51 6.06 26.70
C LYS A 132 12.27 7.55 26.92
N TYR A 133 12.34 8.34 25.86
CA TYR A 133 12.21 9.80 25.91
C TYR A 133 10.86 10.32 25.40
N PHE A 134 9.86 9.45 25.24
CA PHE A 134 8.52 9.89 24.88
C PHE A 134 7.82 10.55 26.07
N SER A 135 6.90 11.46 25.79
CA SER A 135 5.99 11.97 26.83
C SER A 135 5.11 10.85 27.38
N ASP A 136 4.58 10.99 28.58
CA ASP A 136 3.68 9.99 29.16
C ASP A 136 2.45 9.74 28.29
N ARG A 137 1.96 10.78 27.61
CA ARG A 137 0.87 10.68 26.64
C ARG A 137 1.27 9.80 25.46
N ASP A 138 2.43 10.04 24.89
CA ASP A 138 2.88 9.30 23.69
C ASP A 138 3.33 7.89 24.04
N LYS A 139 3.88 7.65 25.24
CA LYS A 139 4.15 6.28 25.75
C LYS A 139 2.87 5.47 25.85
N LYS A 140 1.80 6.03 26.38
CA LYS A 140 0.50 5.36 26.45
C LYS A 140 -0.03 5.00 25.07
N ARG A 141 0.10 5.91 24.09
CA ARG A 141 -0.29 5.66 22.69
C ARG A 141 0.57 4.56 22.05
N TYR A 142 1.89 4.67 22.21
CA TYR A 142 2.86 3.70 21.71
C TYR A 142 2.55 2.29 22.23
N VAL A 143 2.41 2.12 23.54
CA VAL A 143 2.09 0.82 24.14
C VAL A 143 0.78 0.27 23.59
N LYS A 144 -0.28 1.11 23.52
CA LYS A 144 -1.58 0.70 22.98
C LYS A 144 -1.49 0.25 21.51
N VAL A 145 -0.73 0.97 20.68
CA VAL A 145 -0.54 0.61 19.28
C VAL A 145 0.28 -0.68 19.17
N CYS A 146 1.37 -0.82 19.93
CA CYS A 146 2.18 -2.04 19.96
C CYS A 146 1.38 -3.28 20.38
N GLN A 147 0.44 -3.14 21.32
CA GLN A 147 -0.44 -4.24 21.75
C GLN A 147 -1.48 -4.61 20.68
N ALA A 148 -1.92 -3.64 19.87
CA ALA A 148 -2.94 -3.83 18.85
C ALA A 148 -2.35 -4.18 17.46
N ALA A 149 -1.04 -4.03 17.27
CA ALA A 149 -0.34 -4.42 16.05
C ALA A 149 -0.39 -5.94 15.84
N ASP A 150 -0.43 -6.36 14.58
CA ASP A 150 -0.46 -7.79 14.22
C ASP A 150 0.89 -8.45 14.45
N GLU A 151 1.95 -7.68 14.23
CA GLU A 151 3.32 -8.14 14.44
C GLU A 151 4.18 -7.02 15.02
N ARG A 152 5.16 -7.40 15.83
CA ARG A 152 6.20 -6.51 16.37
C ARG A 152 7.55 -7.06 15.98
N VAL A 153 8.28 -6.31 15.17
CA VAL A 153 9.64 -6.64 14.75
C VAL A 153 10.60 -5.75 15.51
N VAL A 154 11.38 -6.32 16.42
CA VAL A 154 12.45 -5.63 17.15
C VAL A 154 13.77 -5.95 16.46
N LEU A 155 14.43 -4.93 15.90
CA LEU A 155 15.61 -5.14 15.06
C LEU A 155 16.91 -5.34 15.84
N PHE A 156 17.05 -4.70 16.99
CA PHE A 156 18.26 -4.76 17.82
C PHE A 156 17.87 -4.97 19.28
N GLU A 157 18.67 -5.75 20.01
CA GLU A 157 18.49 -5.99 21.44
C GLU A 157 18.77 -4.71 22.27
N HIS A 158 19.68 -3.86 21.78
CA HIS A 158 20.10 -2.65 22.44
C HIS A 158 20.17 -1.46 21.47
N TYR A 159 20.13 -0.24 22.01
CA TYR A 159 20.31 0.97 21.21
C TYR A 159 21.69 1.00 20.57
N THR A 160 21.75 1.36 19.31
CA THR A 160 22.96 1.66 18.54
C THR A 160 22.74 2.94 17.74
N ASN A 161 23.83 3.62 17.38
CA ASN A 161 23.74 4.90 16.62
C ASN A 161 23.08 4.75 15.26
N TYR A 162 22.98 3.54 14.72
CA TYR A 162 22.40 3.25 13.41
C TYR A 162 21.06 2.50 13.47
N CYS A 163 20.59 2.09 14.67
CA CYS A 163 19.38 1.27 14.80
C CYS A 163 18.13 1.93 14.17
N MET A 164 18.00 3.24 14.27
CA MET A 164 16.90 3.98 13.66
C MET A 164 16.96 3.94 12.13
N GLN A 165 18.15 4.12 11.54
CA GLN A 165 18.34 4.02 10.10
C GLN A 165 18.14 2.59 9.59
N ALA A 166 18.57 1.60 10.35
CA ALA A 166 18.37 0.20 10.01
C ALA A 166 16.87 -0.14 9.97
N ARG A 167 16.08 0.36 10.95
CA ARG A 167 14.63 0.22 10.95
C ARG A 167 14.01 0.90 9.73
N ASP A 168 14.43 2.11 9.39
CA ASP A 168 13.92 2.85 8.24
C ASP A 168 14.20 2.10 6.93
N ARG A 169 15.40 1.52 6.77
CA ARG A 169 15.73 0.66 5.62
C ARG A 169 14.87 -0.60 5.61
N TYR A 170 14.75 -1.29 6.74
CA TYR A 170 13.93 -2.49 6.87
C TYR A 170 12.50 -2.29 6.34
N MET A 171 11.88 -1.15 6.69
CA MET A 171 10.55 -0.81 6.21
C MET A 171 10.54 -0.45 4.73
N ALA A 172 11.50 0.38 4.29
CA ALA A 172 11.61 0.82 2.90
C ALA A 172 11.83 -0.35 1.92
N GLU A 173 12.64 -1.33 2.30
CA GLU A 173 12.94 -2.52 1.47
C GLU A 173 11.75 -3.48 1.31
N ARG A 174 10.74 -3.36 2.17
CA ARG A 174 9.55 -4.22 2.19
C ARG A 174 8.28 -3.55 1.72
N ALA A 175 8.36 -2.29 1.31
CA ALA A 175 7.20 -1.51 0.93
C ALA A 175 7.13 -1.28 -0.57
N ASP A 176 5.95 -1.44 -1.13
CA ASP A 176 5.63 -1.07 -2.51
C ASP A 176 5.30 0.42 -2.62
N VAL A 177 4.77 1.02 -1.53
CA VAL A 177 4.41 2.45 -1.47
C VAL A 177 4.93 3.06 -0.18
N LEU A 178 5.37 4.31 -0.25
CA LEU A 178 5.78 5.09 0.91
C LEU A 178 4.82 6.27 1.13
N ILE A 179 4.18 6.34 2.30
CA ILE A 179 3.47 7.55 2.74
C ILE A 179 4.37 8.36 3.66
N THR A 180 4.56 9.63 3.34
CA THR A 180 5.49 10.48 4.09
C THR A 180 4.93 11.87 4.43
N TYR A 181 5.33 12.38 5.60
CA TYR A 181 5.26 13.81 5.93
C TYR A 181 6.68 14.33 6.09
N CYS A 182 7.24 14.84 5.00
CA CYS A 182 8.64 15.29 4.90
C CYS A 182 8.70 16.75 4.45
N LYS A 183 9.14 17.64 5.35
CA LYS A 183 9.27 19.09 5.11
C LYS A 183 10.71 19.58 5.09
N LYS A 184 11.65 18.73 5.45
CA LYS A 184 13.07 19.07 5.52
C LYS A 184 13.85 18.13 4.60
N ASP A 185 14.90 18.65 3.99
CA ASP A 185 15.78 17.86 3.12
C ASP A 185 16.83 17.04 3.89
N THR A 186 16.84 17.17 5.22
CA THR A 186 17.79 16.50 6.14
C THR A 186 17.06 15.74 7.23
N GLY A 187 17.78 14.86 7.93
CA GLY A 187 17.25 14.03 9.02
C GLY A 187 16.72 12.67 8.54
N GLY A 188 16.18 11.89 9.48
CA GLY A 188 15.76 10.50 9.26
C GLY A 188 14.66 10.36 8.21
N THR A 189 13.63 11.22 8.26
CA THR A 189 12.52 11.20 7.28
C THR A 189 13.04 11.41 5.86
N ALA A 190 13.84 12.47 5.64
CA ALA A 190 14.42 12.75 4.34
C ALA A 190 15.38 11.65 3.85
N TYR A 191 16.12 11.04 4.78
CA TYR A 191 16.95 9.87 4.50
C TYR A 191 16.10 8.71 3.98
N THR A 192 15.01 8.38 4.67
CA THR A 192 14.12 7.28 4.29
C THR A 192 13.50 7.50 2.92
N VAL A 193 13.03 8.71 2.63
CA VAL A 193 12.48 9.10 1.32
C VAL A 193 13.52 8.90 0.20
N ARG A 194 14.74 9.42 0.40
CA ARG A 194 15.82 9.25 -0.60
C ARG A 194 16.22 7.78 -0.78
N TYR A 195 16.29 7.03 0.31
CA TYR A 195 16.64 5.61 0.27
C TYR A 195 15.56 4.81 -0.49
N PHE A 196 14.27 5.02 -0.16
CA PHE A 196 13.15 4.38 -0.85
C PHE A 196 13.19 4.67 -2.36
N LYS A 197 13.34 5.95 -2.75
CA LYS A 197 13.41 6.35 -4.16
C LYS A 197 14.62 5.72 -4.88
N LYS A 198 15.74 5.51 -4.18
CA LYS A 198 16.93 4.87 -4.75
C LYS A 198 16.72 3.40 -5.05
N ILE A 199 16.06 2.65 -4.15
CA ILE A 199 15.87 1.20 -4.29
C ILE A 199 14.61 0.84 -5.08
N HIS A 200 13.63 1.73 -5.12
CA HIS A 200 12.35 1.58 -5.83
C HIS A 200 12.08 2.84 -6.67
N PRO A 201 12.81 3.07 -7.78
CA PRO A 201 12.73 4.32 -8.55
C PRO A 201 11.34 4.56 -9.16
N GLU A 202 10.60 3.50 -9.47
CA GLU A 202 9.27 3.57 -10.12
C GLU A 202 8.10 3.55 -9.10
N ASN A 203 8.39 3.27 -7.82
CA ASN A 203 7.33 3.13 -6.82
C ASN A 203 6.83 4.49 -6.31
N GLU A 204 5.56 4.50 -5.94
CA GLU A 204 4.86 5.72 -5.52
C GLU A 204 5.32 6.21 -4.14
N ILE A 205 5.55 7.52 -4.02
CA ILE A 205 5.75 8.21 -2.75
C ILE A 205 4.63 9.24 -2.57
N ILE A 206 3.80 9.05 -1.57
CA ILE A 206 2.66 9.91 -1.27
C ILE A 206 3.05 10.91 -0.18
N PHE A 207 3.05 12.19 -0.51
CA PHE A 207 3.33 13.27 0.43
C PHE A 207 2.03 13.79 1.07
N ILE A 208 2.04 13.87 2.40
CA ILE A 208 0.92 14.40 3.20
C ILE A 208 1.10 15.89 3.47
#